data_b4ce86ed5bdd3596d59a6a9dadcb3863
#
_entry.id   b4ce86ed5bdd3596d59a6a9dadcb3863
#
_cell.length_a   1.000
_cell.length_b   1.000
_cell.length_c   1.000
_cell.angle_alpha   90.00
_cell.angle_beta   90.00
_cell.angle_gamma   90.00
#
_symmetry.space_group_name_H-M   'P 1'
#
loop_
_entity.id
_entity.type
_entity.pdbx_description
1 polymer ?
#
loop_
_entity_poly.entity_id
_entity_poly.type
_entity_poly.pdbx_seq_one_letter_code
_entity_poly.pdbx_strand_id
1 'polypeptide(L)'
;MLNRVIGLACRLIGCPLLAAIALGATTANAEPCQIARFPDIPVTMRGLRPMVRTQINGHDALLIADSGAFFSMLTPAAAQQFQLPYEFFPGLFVEGVGGSESARVARVRKFTLMVLGHTWDDVDFVVAGSSFGSEAAGLLGQNVFRIADVEYDLANGVIRLVRPKGDCKRTGLAYWAGAAQKPYSVIDIEPADVRQPHTKSVAYLNGTRIQVMFDTGAAESILTLKAAKRAGITTTSDGVTSGGPSWGVGHKLPQTWIARFASFKIGDEEIQHAQLRFGDIELTDADMLIGADFFLSHRIYVASSQKRLYFTYNGGPVFDLTAARAPAESPAAGAGPEAAAAAEAPATANAASRLDQPTDAAGYARRGTASAARHDYAAAIADLTHACELAPTEAVYFYQRGQVRVDNKQPDLALADFAQAIKLRPDDTDALIARATLHADRGDPPDLIVTDLDAADRAVPREADAHLHIGELYAYAGRPAAAVVQYSKWIDARPRDDIHMADALNSRCWARALDGQELDKALADCNTALKLHPHTADFLDTRGLVYLRQGNYDKAIADYDAALLLAPKTAWSLYGRGLAKSRKGMSAAGEADIAAATALEPKIAERAASFGITR
;
A
#
# COMPACT_ATOMS: atom_id res chain seq x y z
N MET A 1 1.89 1.25 43.46
CA MET A 1 1.52 1.88 44.75
C MET A 1 0.16 2.49 44.53
N LEU A 2 -0.86 1.77 44.74
CA LEU A 2 -1.54 1.28 45.92
C LEU A 2 -2.36 2.37 46.64
N ASN A 3 -3.66 2.23 46.51
CA ASN A 3 -4.73 2.52 47.47
C ASN A 3 -4.45 3.53 48.61
N ARG A 4 -5.39 4.43 48.72
CA ARG A 4 -6.08 4.94 49.93
C ARG A 4 -6.91 6.14 49.50
N VAL A 5 -8.20 6.26 49.82
CA VAL A 5 -8.77 6.37 51.15
C VAL A 5 -10.26 6.00 51.13
N ILE A 6 -10.61 5.21 52.09
CA ILE A 6 -11.92 4.79 52.55
C ILE A 6 -12.43 5.79 53.58
N GLY A 7 -13.71 6.10 53.50
CA GLY A 7 -14.56 6.14 54.70
C GLY A 7 -14.67 7.41 55.48
N LEU A 8 -15.89 7.91 55.59
CA LEU A 8 -16.40 8.20 56.94
C LEU A 8 -17.93 8.09 56.95
N ALA A 9 -18.38 7.28 57.84
CA ALA A 9 -19.77 7.08 58.24
C ALA A 9 -20.25 8.29 59.08
N CYS A 10 -21.51 8.61 58.97
CA CYS A 10 -22.20 9.26 60.06
C CYS A 10 -23.62 8.67 60.21
N ARG A 11 -23.79 8.10 61.40
CA ARG A 11 -25.08 7.69 61.99
C ARG A 11 -25.83 8.93 62.49
N LEU A 12 -27.18 8.95 62.46
CA LEU A 12 -28.04 8.93 63.61
C LEU A 12 -29.47 9.48 63.32
N ILE A 13 -30.46 8.64 63.64
CA ILE A 13 -31.68 8.93 64.40
C ILE A 13 -32.70 9.82 63.67
N GLY A 14 -33.89 9.42 63.34
CA GLY A 14 -34.90 8.71 64.01
C GLY A 14 -36.30 9.20 63.70
N CYS A 15 -37.20 8.26 63.55
CA CYS A 15 -38.68 8.31 63.69
C CYS A 15 -39.57 8.73 62.49
N PRO A 16 -40.70 8.14 62.41
CA PRO A 16 -41.42 7.89 61.17
C PRO A 16 -42.58 8.86 60.96
N LEU A 17 -42.77 9.32 59.74
CA LEU A 17 -44.06 9.82 59.26
C LEU A 17 -44.42 9.01 58.02
N LEU A 18 -45.42 8.14 58.14
CA LEU A 18 -46.09 7.49 57.04
C LEU A 18 -46.80 8.57 56.21
N ALA A 19 -46.13 8.98 55.13
CA ALA A 19 -46.80 9.64 54.02
C ALA A 19 -46.80 8.66 52.85
N ALA A 20 -47.96 8.18 52.50
CA ALA A 20 -48.18 7.38 51.28
C ALA A 20 -47.87 8.29 50.07
N ILE A 21 -46.62 8.23 49.61
CA ILE A 21 -46.24 8.79 48.31
C ILE A 21 -46.62 7.69 47.31
N ALA A 22 -47.68 7.93 46.55
CA ALA A 22 -47.96 7.21 45.34
C ALA A 22 -46.70 7.41 44.42
N LEU A 23 -45.85 6.38 44.38
CA LEU A 23 -44.84 6.28 43.33
C LEU A 23 -45.55 6.13 41.98
N GLY A 24 -45.88 7.24 41.37
CA GLY A 24 -46.09 7.27 39.95
C GLY A 24 -44.77 6.85 39.32
N ALA A 25 -44.72 5.57 38.86
CA ALA A 25 -43.64 5.12 37.98
C ALA A 25 -43.71 6.00 36.73
N THR A 26 -42.99 7.11 36.75
CA THR A 26 -42.62 7.77 35.49
C THR A 26 -41.80 6.75 34.73
N THR A 27 -42.43 6.06 33.81
CA THR A 27 -41.70 5.37 32.75
C THR A 27 -40.86 6.44 32.10
N ALA A 28 -39.56 6.50 32.45
CA ALA A 28 -38.63 7.27 31.71
C ALA A 28 -38.69 6.73 30.27
N ASN A 29 -39.42 7.45 29.41
CA ASN A 29 -39.41 7.13 28.00
C ASN A 29 -37.95 7.23 27.57
N ALA A 30 -37.31 6.11 27.26
CA ALA A 30 -35.97 6.13 26.70
C ALA A 30 -35.97 7.04 25.47
N GLU A 31 -35.04 7.96 25.42
CA GLU A 31 -34.91 8.83 24.25
C GLU A 31 -34.79 7.96 23.00
N PRO A 32 -35.50 8.29 21.91
CA PRO A 32 -35.39 7.54 20.67
C PRO A 32 -33.95 7.54 20.17
N CYS A 33 -33.52 6.46 19.53
CA CYS A 33 -32.19 6.34 18.96
C CYS A 33 -31.96 7.44 17.90
N GLN A 34 -30.91 8.23 18.09
CA GLN A 34 -30.47 9.26 17.17
C GLN A 34 -29.02 8.99 16.76
N ILE A 35 -28.72 9.20 15.50
CA ILE A 35 -27.38 9.01 14.94
C ILE A 35 -26.70 10.38 14.77
N ALA A 36 -25.82 10.72 15.71
CA ALA A 36 -24.98 11.91 15.58
C ALA A 36 -23.70 11.57 14.80
N ARG A 37 -23.38 12.34 13.77
CA ARG A 37 -22.18 12.15 12.94
C ARG A 37 -21.22 13.32 13.14
N PHE A 38 -19.95 13.02 13.19
CA PHE A 38 -18.88 14.01 13.02
C PHE A 38 -18.78 14.39 11.54
N PRO A 39 -18.06 15.47 11.19
CA PRO A 39 -17.74 15.77 9.79
C PRO A 39 -17.09 14.55 9.09
N ASP A 40 -17.42 14.37 7.84
CA ASP A 40 -16.92 13.26 7.03
C ASP A 40 -15.40 13.37 6.85
N ILE A 41 -14.64 12.31 7.12
CA ILE A 41 -13.20 12.23 6.89
C ILE A 41 -12.99 11.86 5.42
N PRO A 42 -12.46 12.76 4.57
CA PRO A 42 -12.24 12.49 3.16
C PRO A 42 -11.10 11.46 3.01
N VAL A 43 -11.34 10.46 2.17
CA VAL A 43 -10.37 9.43 1.83
C VAL A 43 -10.11 9.45 0.34
N THR A 44 -8.85 9.51 -0.06
CA THR A 44 -8.44 9.36 -1.45
C THR A 44 -7.76 8.00 -1.61
N MET A 45 -8.26 7.18 -2.51
CA MET A 45 -7.63 5.89 -2.78
C MET A 45 -6.34 6.08 -3.61
N ARG A 46 -5.26 5.43 -3.21
CA ARG A 46 -4.01 5.28 -3.95
C ARG A 46 -3.77 3.77 -4.17
N GLY A 47 -4.21 3.26 -5.32
CA GLY A 47 -4.46 1.84 -5.46
C GLY A 47 -5.46 1.39 -4.38
N LEU A 48 -5.15 0.33 -3.67
CA LEU A 48 -5.99 -0.18 -2.57
C LEU A 48 -5.67 0.44 -1.19
N ARG A 49 -4.98 1.59 -1.13
CA ARG A 49 -4.64 2.27 0.14
C ARG A 49 -5.52 3.48 0.38
N PRO A 50 -6.30 3.51 1.47
CA PRO A 50 -7.15 4.64 1.83
C PRO A 50 -6.32 5.74 2.50
N MET A 51 -6.00 6.82 1.77
CA MET A 51 -5.17 7.92 2.25
C MET A 51 -6.01 9.01 2.89
N VAL A 52 -5.57 9.48 4.06
CA VAL A 52 -6.18 10.58 4.82
C VAL A 52 -5.17 11.72 4.99
N ARG A 53 -5.60 12.95 4.69
CA ARG A 53 -4.78 14.15 4.93
C ARG A 53 -4.84 14.56 6.40
N THR A 54 -3.67 14.75 6.98
CA THR A 54 -3.48 15.14 8.37
C THR A 54 -2.41 16.22 8.48
N GLN A 55 -2.22 16.78 9.67
CA GLN A 55 -1.07 17.61 9.99
C GLN A 55 -0.38 17.09 11.25
N ILE A 56 0.94 17.04 11.18
CA ILE A 56 1.84 16.65 12.27
C ILE A 56 2.69 17.89 12.60
N ASN A 57 2.49 18.47 13.79
CA ASN A 57 3.14 19.72 14.22
C ASN A 57 3.01 20.87 13.21
N GLY A 58 1.86 20.92 12.48
CA GLY A 58 1.58 21.96 11.47
C GLY A 58 2.13 21.63 10.07
N HIS A 59 2.80 20.52 9.88
CA HIS A 59 3.23 20.03 8.57
C HIS A 59 2.22 19.04 7.99
N ASP A 60 1.90 19.19 6.73
CA ASP A 60 1.00 18.28 6.03
C ASP A 60 1.58 16.87 5.95
N ALA A 61 0.75 15.87 6.21
CA ALA A 61 1.11 14.46 6.18
C ALA A 61 -0.05 13.64 5.60
N LEU A 62 0.31 12.63 4.80
CA LEU A 62 -0.63 11.61 4.35
C LEU A 62 -0.44 10.35 5.19
N LEU A 63 -1.52 9.86 5.77
CA LEU A 63 -1.54 8.62 6.53
C LEU A 63 -2.53 7.64 5.90
N ILE A 64 -2.20 6.35 5.91
CA ILE A 64 -3.14 5.30 5.52
C ILE A 64 -4.13 5.11 6.67
N ALA A 65 -5.43 5.17 6.40
CA ALA A 65 -6.45 4.81 7.38
C ALA A 65 -6.42 3.30 7.61
N ASP A 66 -5.97 2.89 8.79
CA ASP A 66 -5.68 1.50 9.11
C ASP A 66 -6.50 1.03 10.30
N SER A 67 -7.59 0.26 10.03
CA SER A 67 -8.43 -0.32 11.07
C SER A 67 -7.78 -1.55 11.75
N GLY A 68 -6.73 -2.10 11.17
CA GLY A 68 -5.91 -3.18 11.72
C GLY A 68 -4.77 -2.68 12.60
N ALA A 69 -4.35 -1.43 12.49
CA ALA A 69 -3.30 -0.87 13.34
C ALA A 69 -3.84 -0.50 14.73
N PHE A 70 -3.18 -0.99 15.76
CA PHE A 70 -3.51 -0.70 17.15
C PHE A 70 -3.28 0.78 17.49
N PHE A 71 -2.12 1.31 17.16
CA PHE A 71 -1.70 2.69 17.30
C PHE A 71 -1.40 3.31 15.94
N SER A 72 -1.60 4.61 15.85
CA SER A 72 -1.07 5.37 14.72
C SER A 72 0.45 5.25 14.69
N MET A 73 1.01 5.11 13.50
CA MET A 73 2.42 4.81 13.30
C MET A 73 3.03 5.75 12.27
N LEU A 74 4.30 6.09 12.42
CA LEU A 74 5.13 6.80 11.45
C LEU A 74 6.30 5.93 11.03
N THR A 75 6.73 6.08 9.79
CA THR A 75 8.01 5.53 9.37
C THR A 75 9.16 6.30 10.05
N PRO A 76 10.34 5.68 10.27
CA PRO A 76 11.52 6.39 10.76
C PRO A 76 11.88 7.61 9.88
N ALA A 77 11.71 7.50 8.58
CA ALA A 77 11.93 8.59 7.63
C ALA A 77 10.96 9.75 7.85
N ALA A 78 9.67 9.46 8.01
CA ALA A 78 8.67 10.50 8.31
C ALA A 78 8.92 11.15 9.67
N ALA A 79 9.29 10.38 10.70
CA ALA A 79 9.65 10.92 12.00
C ALA A 79 10.85 11.88 11.89
N GLN A 80 11.85 11.54 11.09
CA GLN A 80 13.00 12.41 10.80
C GLN A 80 12.59 13.66 10.00
N GLN A 81 11.77 13.50 8.96
CA GLN A 81 11.24 14.61 8.15
C GLN A 81 10.49 15.64 9.01
N PHE A 82 9.67 15.16 9.95
CA PHE A 82 8.93 16.02 10.88
C PHE A 82 9.75 16.44 12.11
N GLN A 83 11.04 16.12 12.16
CA GLN A 83 11.97 16.44 13.25
C GLN A 83 11.44 15.98 14.62
N LEU A 84 10.84 14.80 14.67
CA LEU A 84 10.28 14.22 15.88
C LEU A 84 11.38 13.44 16.61
N PRO A 85 11.73 13.81 17.85
CA PRO A 85 12.52 12.93 18.69
C PRO A 85 11.71 11.69 19.03
N TYR A 86 12.32 10.52 18.93
CA TYR A 86 11.70 9.27 19.32
C TYR A 86 12.62 8.44 20.21
N GLU A 87 12.02 7.78 21.17
CA GLU A 87 12.73 7.02 22.18
C GLU A 87 12.45 5.52 22.04
N PHE A 88 13.47 4.73 22.33
CA PHE A 88 13.33 3.29 22.42
C PHE A 88 12.51 2.92 23.66
N PHE A 89 11.46 2.11 23.45
CA PHE A 89 10.63 1.61 24.54
C PHE A 89 10.88 0.10 24.70
N PRO A 90 11.55 -0.35 25.78
CA PRO A 90 11.87 -1.76 25.96
C PRO A 90 10.61 -2.64 25.98
N GLY A 91 10.60 -3.66 25.13
CA GLY A 91 9.49 -4.60 25.05
C GLY A 91 8.30 -4.13 24.18
N LEU A 92 8.43 -3.00 23.49
CA LEU A 92 7.46 -2.59 22.46
C LEU A 92 7.86 -3.20 21.13
N PHE A 93 6.94 -4.00 20.57
CA PHE A 93 7.07 -4.60 19.25
C PHE A 93 5.83 -4.27 18.43
N VAL A 94 6.03 -4.11 17.13
CA VAL A 94 4.95 -4.05 16.15
C VAL A 94 4.98 -5.36 15.38
N GLU A 95 3.81 -5.95 15.20
CA GLU A 95 3.63 -7.19 14.45
C GLU A 95 2.79 -6.90 13.21
N GLY A 96 3.19 -7.46 12.08
CA GLY A 96 2.48 -7.35 10.81
C GLY A 96 2.74 -8.54 9.92
N VAL A 97 2.28 -8.49 8.67
CA VAL A 97 2.44 -9.56 7.68
C VAL A 97 3.91 -9.95 7.47
N GLY A 98 4.83 -9.00 7.60
CA GLY A 98 6.28 -9.22 7.52
C GLY A 98 6.95 -9.71 8.82
N GLY A 99 6.18 -10.06 9.84
CA GLY A 99 6.68 -10.52 11.13
C GLY A 99 6.67 -9.43 12.21
N SER A 100 7.56 -9.56 13.19
CA SER A 100 7.64 -8.64 14.33
C SER A 100 8.94 -7.83 14.29
N GLU A 101 8.86 -6.54 14.62
CA GLU A 101 10.01 -5.67 14.76
C GLU A 101 9.94 -4.80 16.02
N SER A 102 11.12 -4.38 16.51
CA SER A 102 11.21 -3.47 17.65
C SER A 102 10.72 -2.08 17.26
N ALA A 103 9.88 -1.51 18.08
CA ALA A 103 9.31 -0.20 17.85
C ALA A 103 9.86 0.86 18.81
N ARG A 104 9.72 2.11 18.40
CA ARG A 104 10.04 3.31 19.19
C ARG A 104 8.78 4.15 19.33
N VAL A 105 8.80 5.15 20.17
CA VAL A 105 7.66 6.05 20.37
C VAL A 105 8.12 7.48 20.11
N ALA A 106 7.38 8.19 19.28
CA ALA A 106 7.50 9.62 19.06
C ALA A 106 6.28 10.33 19.62
N ARG A 107 6.49 11.46 20.29
CA ARG A 107 5.40 12.31 20.75
C ARG A 107 5.15 13.45 19.79
N VAL A 108 3.98 13.44 19.17
CA VAL A 108 3.50 14.51 18.29
C VAL A 108 2.78 15.55 19.16
N ARG A 109 3.32 16.74 19.24
CA ARG A 109 2.76 17.81 20.10
C ARG A 109 1.40 18.30 19.61
N LYS A 110 1.21 18.36 18.29
CA LYS A 110 -0.06 18.76 17.66
C LYS A 110 -0.37 17.84 16.50
N PHE A 111 -1.38 17.01 16.66
CA PHE A 111 -1.91 16.18 15.60
C PHE A 111 -3.28 16.72 15.16
N THR A 112 -3.44 17.03 13.89
CA THR A 112 -4.68 17.57 13.35
C THR A 112 -5.22 16.68 12.24
N LEU A 113 -6.45 16.23 12.41
CA LEU A 113 -7.27 15.72 11.33
C LEU A 113 -7.96 16.90 10.66
N MET A 114 -7.49 17.28 9.48
CA MET A 114 -7.83 18.54 8.80
C MET A 114 -9.33 18.82 8.76
N VAL A 115 -10.13 17.81 8.45
CA VAL A 115 -11.57 17.96 8.24
C VAL A 115 -12.36 18.14 9.54
N LEU A 116 -11.87 17.59 10.65
CA LEU A 116 -12.56 17.74 11.94
C LEU A 116 -12.31 19.11 12.57
N GLY A 117 -11.33 19.87 12.05
CA GLY A 117 -10.88 21.13 12.65
C GLY A 117 -10.40 20.96 14.10
N HIS A 118 -10.17 19.70 14.52
CA HIS A 118 -9.76 19.36 15.87
C HIS A 118 -8.29 18.96 15.90
N THR A 119 -7.57 19.59 16.81
CA THR A 119 -6.17 19.27 17.07
C THR A 119 -6.08 18.55 18.41
N TRP A 120 -5.43 17.40 18.41
CA TRP A 120 -5.05 16.67 19.63
C TRP A 120 -3.64 17.08 20.02
N ASP A 121 -3.46 17.36 21.30
CA ASP A 121 -2.16 17.67 21.86
C ASP A 121 -1.50 16.38 22.40
N ASP A 122 -0.17 16.29 22.28
CA ASP A 122 0.68 15.23 22.85
C ASP A 122 0.23 13.79 22.51
N VAL A 123 -0.01 13.55 21.23
CA VAL A 123 -0.38 12.20 20.73
C VAL A 123 0.90 11.36 20.54
N ASP A 124 0.92 10.19 21.13
CA ASP A 124 2.01 9.24 20.93
C ASP A 124 1.78 8.45 19.64
N PHE A 125 2.81 8.42 18.79
CA PHE A 125 2.89 7.61 17.58
C PHE A 125 3.97 6.55 17.76
N VAL A 126 3.70 5.36 17.28
CA VAL A 126 4.72 4.32 17.15
C VAL A 126 5.61 4.66 15.95
N VAL A 127 6.93 4.50 16.08
CA VAL A 127 7.88 4.65 14.98
C VAL A 127 8.45 3.29 14.66
N ALA A 128 8.03 2.74 13.53
CA ALA A 128 8.40 1.43 13.03
C ALA A 128 8.06 1.31 11.53
N GLY A 129 8.42 0.20 10.90
CA GLY A 129 8.23 -0.04 9.47
C GLY A 129 9.25 0.71 8.62
N SER A 130 9.59 0.14 7.46
CA SER A 130 10.55 0.76 6.55
C SER A 130 9.87 1.69 5.55
N SER A 131 8.72 1.28 4.99
CA SER A 131 7.96 2.05 4.00
C SER A 131 6.54 1.53 3.90
N PHE A 132 5.59 2.46 3.73
CA PHE A 132 4.18 2.17 3.41
C PHE A 132 3.81 2.57 1.98
N GLY A 133 4.81 2.67 1.11
CA GLY A 133 4.73 3.26 -0.22
C GLY A 133 5.21 4.72 -0.20
N SER A 134 5.57 5.23 -1.38
CA SER A 134 6.33 6.49 -1.55
C SER A 134 5.67 7.74 -0.98
N GLU A 135 4.39 7.71 -0.65
CA GLU A 135 3.64 8.90 -0.26
C GLU A 135 3.10 8.87 1.18
N ALA A 136 3.02 7.68 1.81
CA ALA A 136 2.48 7.57 3.14
C ALA A 136 3.55 7.81 4.21
N ALA A 137 3.35 8.83 5.03
CA ALA A 137 4.19 9.07 6.20
C ALA A 137 4.01 8.00 7.29
N GLY A 138 2.89 7.25 7.25
CA GLY A 138 2.58 6.23 8.24
C GLY A 138 1.12 5.77 8.18
N LEU A 139 0.65 5.25 9.31
CA LEU A 139 -0.69 4.71 9.50
C LEU A 139 -1.49 5.54 10.52
N LEU A 140 -2.78 5.73 10.26
CA LEU A 140 -3.74 6.29 11.21
C LEU A 140 -4.55 5.14 11.80
N GLY A 141 -4.29 4.82 13.06
CA GLY A 141 -4.76 3.62 13.72
C GLY A 141 -5.98 3.80 14.62
N GLN A 142 -6.31 2.73 15.34
CA GLN A 142 -7.47 2.63 16.23
C GLN A 142 -7.45 3.61 17.41
N ASN A 143 -6.28 4.09 17.84
CA ASN A 143 -6.21 5.12 18.87
C ASN A 143 -6.93 6.43 18.47
N VAL A 144 -7.12 6.67 17.15
CA VAL A 144 -7.92 7.78 16.63
C VAL A 144 -9.36 7.34 16.32
N PHE A 145 -9.56 6.18 15.69
CA PHE A 145 -10.90 5.77 15.26
C PHE A 145 -11.82 5.35 16.43
N ARG A 146 -11.28 4.82 17.53
CA ARG A 146 -12.07 4.31 18.68
C ARG A 146 -12.80 5.35 19.52
N ILE A 147 -12.69 6.63 19.20
CA ILE A 147 -13.44 7.70 19.90
C ILE A 147 -14.96 7.63 19.63
N ALA A 148 -15.36 6.87 18.62
CA ALA A 148 -16.75 6.69 18.19
C ALA A 148 -16.93 5.34 17.47
N ASP A 149 -18.15 4.98 17.09
CA ASP A 149 -18.40 3.97 16.08
C ASP A 149 -17.89 4.47 14.72
N VAL A 150 -17.46 3.57 13.85
CA VAL A 150 -16.83 3.96 12.57
C VAL A 150 -17.60 3.38 11.39
N GLU A 151 -17.90 4.23 10.44
CA GLU A 151 -18.43 3.84 9.14
C GLU A 151 -17.36 4.03 8.06
N TYR A 152 -17.07 2.98 7.33
CA TYR A 152 -16.19 2.95 6.17
C TYR A 152 -17.04 2.90 4.90
N ASP A 153 -16.99 3.97 4.12
CA ASP A 153 -17.64 4.11 2.82
C ASP A 153 -16.57 4.46 1.78
N LEU A 154 -15.61 3.53 1.64
CA LEU A 154 -14.43 3.74 0.81
C LEU A 154 -14.78 3.88 -0.68
N ALA A 155 -15.87 3.26 -1.13
CA ALA A 155 -16.36 3.43 -2.49
C ALA A 155 -16.74 4.88 -2.83
N ASN A 156 -17.16 5.64 -1.82
CA ASN A 156 -17.46 7.08 -1.94
C ASN A 156 -16.34 7.97 -1.39
N GLY A 157 -15.18 7.38 -1.04
CA GLY A 157 -14.02 8.10 -0.53
C GLY A 157 -14.24 8.78 0.82
N VAL A 158 -14.91 8.10 1.76
CA VAL A 158 -15.28 8.68 3.06
C VAL A 158 -15.17 7.67 4.20
N ILE A 159 -14.64 8.13 5.33
CA ILE A 159 -14.79 7.46 6.64
C ILE A 159 -15.58 8.40 7.54
N ARG A 160 -16.55 7.89 8.31
CA ARG A 160 -17.39 8.64 9.23
C ARG A 160 -17.25 8.15 10.65
N LEU A 161 -17.04 9.06 11.57
CA LEU A 161 -17.15 8.80 12.99
C LEU A 161 -18.57 9.06 13.43
N VAL A 162 -19.18 8.11 14.12
CA VAL A 162 -20.59 8.12 14.42
C VAL A 162 -20.81 7.85 15.91
N ARG A 163 -21.65 8.66 16.55
CA ARG A 163 -21.99 8.47 17.95
C ARG A 163 -23.51 8.30 18.10
N PRO A 164 -24.00 7.06 18.25
CA PRO A 164 -25.39 6.82 18.56
C PRO A 164 -25.76 7.41 19.93
N LYS A 165 -26.90 8.10 20.01
CA LYS A 165 -27.47 8.71 21.24
C LYS A 165 -28.85 8.12 21.52
N GLY A 166 -29.23 8.04 22.78
CA GLY A 166 -30.50 7.47 23.22
C GLY A 166 -30.48 5.94 23.28
N ASP A 167 -31.65 5.28 23.21
CA ASP A 167 -31.74 3.82 23.25
C ASP A 167 -31.51 3.20 21.86
N CYS A 168 -30.25 3.04 21.52
CA CYS A 168 -29.82 2.45 20.25
C CYS A 168 -29.55 0.94 20.34
N LYS A 169 -29.66 0.30 21.51
CA LYS A 169 -29.21 -1.09 21.72
C LYS A 169 -29.87 -2.12 20.79
N ARG A 170 -31.11 -1.88 20.41
CA ARG A 170 -31.91 -2.77 19.55
C ARG A 170 -32.21 -2.19 18.18
N THR A 171 -31.75 -0.98 17.89
CA THR A 171 -31.97 -0.31 16.62
C THR A 171 -30.91 -0.73 15.62
N GLY A 172 -31.33 -1.09 14.40
CA GLY A 172 -30.39 -1.30 13.29
C GLY A 172 -29.71 0.02 12.94
N LEU A 173 -28.38 0.03 12.99
CA LEU A 173 -27.58 1.25 12.74
C LEU A 173 -27.17 1.42 11.27
N ALA A 174 -27.59 0.53 10.37
CA ALA A 174 -27.41 0.68 8.92
C ALA A 174 -28.38 1.74 8.35
N TYR A 175 -28.30 2.98 8.85
CA TYR A 175 -29.23 4.08 8.55
C TYR A 175 -29.32 4.40 7.04
N TRP A 176 -28.24 4.20 6.29
CA TRP A 176 -28.21 4.39 4.83
C TRP A 176 -29.02 3.31 4.08
N ALA A 177 -29.07 2.10 4.61
CA ALA A 177 -29.81 1.00 4.01
C ALA A 177 -31.32 1.18 4.18
N GLY A 178 -31.77 1.67 5.36
CA GLY A 178 -33.15 1.95 5.64
C GLY A 178 -33.75 3.04 4.72
N ALA A 179 -32.98 4.10 4.46
CA ALA A 179 -33.38 5.17 3.54
C ALA A 179 -33.52 4.69 2.09
N ALA A 180 -32.69 3.70 1.69
CA ALA A 180 -32.67 3.15 0.34
C ALA A 180 -33.46 1.82 0.20
N GLN A 181 -34.06 1.32 1.28
CA GLN A 181 -34.71 -0.02 1.35
C GLN A 181 -33.80 -1.17 0.86
N LYS A 182 -32.48 -1.03 1.06
CA LYS A 182 -31.50 -2.05 0.69
C LYS A 182 -31.37 -3.10 1.79
N PRO A 183 -31.28 -4.40 1.45
CA PRO A 183 -30.92 -5.40 2.42
C PRO A 183 -29.51 -5.13 2.96
N TYR A 184 -29.28 -5.41 4.24
CA TYR A 184 -27.97 -5.30 4.86
C TYR A 184 -27.71 -6.53 5.72
N SER A 185 -26.46 -6.94 5.79
CA SER A 185 -25.98 -8.00 6.66
C SER A 185 -25.57 -7.45 8.02
N VAL A 186 -25.78 -8.27 9.06
CA VAL A 186 -25.35 -7.98 10.44
C VAL A 186 -24.56 -9.16 10.96
N ILE A 187 -23.38 -8.88 11.49
CA ILE A 187 -22.55 -9.88 12.16
C ILE A 187 -22.17 -9.41 13.56
N ASP A 188 -22.04 -10.35 14.48
CA ASP A 188 -21.49 -10.06 15.78
C ASP A 188 -19.98 -9.93 15.68
N ILE A 189 -19.43 -8.91 16.36
CA ILE A 189 -17.99 -8.73 16.50
C ILE A 189 -17.55 -9.04 17.93
N GLU A 190 -16.33 -9.51 18.06
CA GLU A 190 -15.73 -9.72 19.36
C GLU A 190 -15.63 -8.41 20.14
N PRO A 191 -15.87 -8.44 21.47
CA PRO A 191 -15.62 -7.27 22.28
C PRO A 191 -14.18 -6.82 22.12
N ALA A 192 -13.97 -5.55 21.77
CA ALA A 192 -12.64 -5.01 21.69
C ALA A 192 -11.96 -5.09 23.06
N ASP A 193 -10.83 -5.80 23.14
CA ASP A 193 -9.95 -5.75 24.29
C ASP A 193 -9.13 -4.45 24.23
N VAL A 194 -8.83 -3.88 25.39
CA VAL A 194 -7.94 -2.70 25.49
C VAL A 194 -6.55 -3.02 24.94
N ARG A 195 -6.14 -4.29 24.97
CA ARG A 195 -4.85 -4.77 24.48
C ARG A 195 -4.85 -5.20 23.02
N GLN A 196 -6.03 -5.51 22.47
CA GLN A 196 -6.23 -5.96 21.09
C GLN A 196 -7.54 -5.37 20.54
N PRO A 197 -7.53 -4.10 20.10
CA PRO A 197 -8.76 -3.41 19.70
C PRO A 197 -9.21 -3.73 18.27
N HIS A 198 -8.73 -4.81 17.67
CA HIS A 198 -9.08 -5.19 16.32
C HIS A 198 -10.56 -5.60 16.20
N THR A 199 -11.18 -5.22 15.09
CA THR A 199 -12.53 -5.67 14.75
C THR A 199 -12.45 -7.10 14.20
N LYS A 200 -12.85 -8.07 15.01
CA LYS A 200 -12.83 -9.50 14.66
C LYS A 200 -14.23 -10.09 14.60
N SER A 201 -14.43 -11.03 13.70
CA SER A 201 -15.67 -11.78 13.53
C SER A 201 -15.41 -13.17 12.96
N VAL A 202 -16.48 -13.89 12.66
CA VAL A 202 -16.45 -15.23 12.09
C VAL A 202 -16.95 -15.21 10.66
N ALA A 203 -16.23 -15.91 9.79
CA ALA A 203 -16.66 -16.23 8.43
C ALA A 203 -16.53 -17.73 8.16
N TYR A 204 -17.00 -18.18 7.01
CA TYR A 204 -16.91 -19.58 6.58
C TYR A 204 -16.28 -19.64 5.19
N LEU A 205 -15.25 -20.45 5.04
CA LEU A 205 -14.54 -20.67 3.80
C LEU A 205 -14.70 -22.13 3.38
N ASN A 206 -15.35 -22.40 2.25
CA ASN A 206 -15.76 -23.76 1.85
C ASN A 206 -16.51 -24.49 2.99
N GLY A 207 -17.35 -23.79 3.75
CA GLY A 207 -18.05 -24.32 4.92
C GLY A 207 -17.20 -24.44 6.20
N THR A 208 -15.89 -24.23 6.12
CA THR A 208 -14.99 -24.27 7.29
C THR A 208 -15.00 -22.92 8.01
N ARG A 209 -15.26 -22.95 9.33
CA ARG A 209 -15.23 -21.76 10.18
C ARG A 209 -13.82 -21.17 10.25
N ILE A 210 -13.70 -19.87 9.99
CA ILE A 210 -12.46 -19.09 10.11
C ILE A 210 -12.70 -17.82 10.93
N GLN A 211 -11.66 -17.37 11.62
CA GLN A 211 -11.63 -16.09 12.32
C GLN A 211 -11.14 -15.02 11.37
N VAL A 212 -11.91 -13.95 11.18
CA VAL A 212 -11.54 -12.84 10.30
C VAL A 212 -11.29 -11.56 11.10
N MET A 213 -10.34 -10.77 10.64
CA MET A 213 -10.02 -9.44 11.17
C MET A 213 -10.18 -8.41 10.04
N PHE A 214 -10.93 -7.33 10.30
CA PHE A 214 -11.17 -6.25 9.35
C PHE A 214 -10.04 -5.24 9.41
N ASP A 215 -9.33 -5.07 8.29
CA ASP A 215 -8.09 -4.32 8.22
C ASP A 215 -8.02 -3.48 6.94
N THR A 216 -8.35 -2.19 7.02
CA THR A 216 -8.24 -1.27 5.88
C THR A 216 -6.78 -0.90 5.52
N GLY A 217 -5.82 -1.20 6.39
CA GLY A 217 -4.39 -1.07 6.11
C GLY A 217 -3.85 -2.17 5.22
N ALA A 218 -4.47 -3.35 5.24
CA ALA A 218 -4.22 -4.41 4.28
C ALA A 218 -4.85 -4.06 2.93
N ALA A 219 -4.03 -3.94 1.88
CA ALA A 219 -4.51 -3.63 0.54
C ALA A 219 -5.45 -4.73 0.01
N GLU A 220 -5.07 -5.98 0.20
CA GLU A 220 -5.83 -7.15 -0.22
C GLU A 220 -6.14 -8.05 0.96
N SER A 221 -7.27 -8.74 0.85
CA SER A 221 -7.63 -9.79 1.80
C SER A 221 -6.69 -10.99 1.67
N ILE A 222 -6.16 -11.46 2.81
CA ILE A 222 -5.17 -12.54 2.82
C ILE A 222 -5.45 -13.56 3.93
N LEU A 223 -5.35 -14.84 3.57
CA LEU A 223 -5.49 -15.99 4.47
C LEU A 223 -4.13 -16.49 4.94
N THR A 224 -4.09 -17.07 6.14
CA THR A 224 -2.95 -17.89 6.55
C THR A 224 -2.94 -19.24 5.80
N LEU A 225 -1.74 -19.83 5.57
CA LEU A 225 -1.62 -21.19 5.03
C LEU A 225 -2.44 -22.21 5.83
N LYS A 226 -2.51 -22.03 7.14
CA LYS A 226 -3.26 -22.87 8.07
C LYS A 226 -4.77 -22.85 7.78
N ALA A 227 -5.32 -21.66 7.55
CA ALA A 227 -6.73 -21.49 7.23
C ALA A 227 -7.09 -22.06 5.86
N ALA A 228 -6.27 -21.79 4.84
CA ALA A 228 -6.43 -22.35 3.50
C ALA A 228 -6.43 -23.89 3.53
N LYS A 229 -5.47 -24.50 4.26
CA LYS A 229 -5.39 -25.96 4.43
C LYS A 229 -6.62 -26.55 5.12
N ARG A 230 -7.15 -25.89 6.16
CA ARG A 230 -8.40 -26.34 6.81
C ARG A 230 -9.60 -26.29 5.87
N ALA A 231 -9.61 -25.32 4.95
CA ALA A 231 -10.64 -25.18 3.91
C ALA A 231 -10.40 -26.07 2.68
N GLY A 232 -9.40 -26.96 2.72
CA GLY A 232 -9.14 -27.95 1.69
C GLY A 232 -8.20 -27.50 0.57
N ILE A 233 -7.55 -26.34 0.69
CA ILE A 233 -6.62 -25.79 -0.31
C ILE A 233 -5.20 -25.75 0.26
N THR A 234 -4.23 -26.23 -0.54
CA THR A 234 -2.79 -26.18 -0.24
C THR A 234 -2.04 -25.52 -1.38
N THR A 235 -0.76 -25.23 -1.20
CA THR A 235 0.10 -24.64 -2.25
C THR A 235 0.29 -25.53 -3.48
N THR A 236 -0.06 -26.82 -3.37
CA THR A 236 0.04 -27.83 -4.45
C THR A 236 -1.34 -28.25 -4.99
N SER A 237 -2.44 -27.64 -4.54
CA SER A 237 -3.78 -27.93 -5.07
C SER A 237 -3.92 -27.44 -6.50
N ASP A 238 -4.77 -28.12 -7.29
CA ASP A 238 -5.02 -27.75 -8.68
C ASP A 238 -5.56 -26.32 -8.79
N GLY A 239 -5.06 -25.57 -9.79
CA GLY A 239 -5.47 -24.18 -10.04
C GLY A 239 -4.87 -23.15 -9.08
N VAL A 240 -3.95 -23.55 -8.20
CA VAL A 240 -3.18 -22.60 -7.36
C VAL A 240 -2.04 -22.01 -8.18
N THR A 241 -1.92 -20.69 -8.12
CA THR A 241 -0.85 -19.94 -8.79
C THR A 241 -0.01 -19.17 -7.78
N SER A 242 1.24 -18.85 -8.14
CA SER A 242 2.06 -17.97 -7.30
C SER A 242 1.44 -16.58 -7.24
N GLY A 243 1.32 -16.04 -6.02
CA GLY A 243 0.88 -14.67 -5.76
C GLY A 243 2.02 -13.67 -5.56
N GLY A 244 3.27 -14.16 -5.64
CA GLY A 244 4.45 -13.35 -5.33
C GLY A 244 4.64 -13.09 -3.83
N PRO A 245 5.63 -12.29 -3.46
CA PRO A 245 5.86 -11.87 -2.08
C PRO A 245 4.77 -10.90 -1.62
N SER A 246 4.41 -10.92 -0.35
CA SER A 246 3.56 -9.93 0.29
C SER A 246 4.41 -8.96 1.11
N TRP A 247 3.91 -7.73 1.24
CA TRP A 247 4.59 -6.62 1.93
C TRP A 247 3.75 -6.19 3.14
N GLY A 248 4.43 -5.80 4.21
CA GLY A 248 3.78 -5.29 5.42
C GLY A 248 4.81 -4.95 6.48
N VAL A 249 4.37 -4.56 7.66
CA VAL A 249 5.26 -4.31 8.81
C VAL A 249 6.03 -5.58 9.14
N GLY A 250 7.35 -5.45 9.39
CA GLY A 250 8.29 -6.53 9.65
C GLY A 250 9.33 -6.68 8.52
N HIS A 251 10.28 -7.58 8.71
CA HIS A 251 11.44 -7.74 7.81
C HIS A 251 11.32 -8.94 6.85
N LYS A 252 10.25 -9.74 6.95
CA LYS A 252 10.03 -10.90 6.10
C LYS A 252 9.20 -10.51 4.89
N LEU A 253 9.48 -11.16 3.75
CA LEU A 253 8.69 -11.12 2.54
C LEU A 253 8.02 -12.49 2.35
N PRO A 254 6.89 -12.75 3.02
CA PRO A 254 6.25 -14.05 2.94
C PRO A 254 5.79 -14.33 1.52
N GLN A 255 6.04 -15.54 1.06
CA GLN A 255 5.52 -16.03 -0.21
C GLN A 255 4.02 -16.24 -0.11
N THR A 256 3.31 -15.90 -1.18
CA THR A 256 1.87 -16.03 -1.26
C THR A 256 1.45 -16.80 -2.51
N TRP A 257 0.25 -17.31 -2.45
CA TRP A 257 -0.42 -18.04 -3.52
C TRP A 257 -1.83 -17.52 -3.69
N ILE A 258 -2.40 -17.73 -4.85
CA ILE A 258 -3.77 -17.35 -5.20
C ILE A 258 -4.52 -18.64 -5.56
N ALA A 259 -5.69 -18.81 -4.97
CA ALA A 259 -6.57 -19.93 -5.26
C ALA A 259 -8.03 -19.50 -5.35
N ARG A 260 -8.83 -20.30 -6.06
CA ARG A 260 -10.27 -20.18 -6.09
C ARG A 260 -10.88 -21.11 -5.05
N PHE A 261 -11.62 -20.54 -4.10
CA PHE A 261 -12.40 -21.27 -3.09
C PHE A 261 -13.84 -21.41 -3.59
N ALA A 262 -14.51 -22.51 -3.25
CA ALA A 262 -15.89 -22.74 -3.69
C ALA A 262 -16.83 -21.67 -3.16
N SER A 263 -16.70 -21.29 -1.86
CA SER A 263 -17.47 -20.19 -1.29
C SER A 263 -16.73 -19.50 -0.14
N PHE A 264 -17.00 -18.21 0.02
CA PHE A 264 -16.72 -17.43 1.22
C PHE A 264 -18.02 -16.84 1.73
N LYS A 265 -18.38 -17.14 2.98
CA LYS A 265 -19.61 -16.66 3.59
C LYS A 265 -19.34 -15.84 4.84
N ILE A 266 -19.95 -14.65 4.91
CA ILE A 266 -19.88 -13.77 6.07
C ILE A 266 -21.27 -13.17 6.33
N GLY A 267 -21.81 -13.41 7.53
CA GLY A 267 -23.21 -13.08 7.81
C GLY A 267 -24.16 -13.78 6.84
N ASP A 268 -25.04 -13.01 6.21
CA ASP A 268 -26.00 -13.49 5.22
C ASP A 268 -25.45 -13.47 3.79
N GLU A 269 -24.28 -12.89 3.57
CA GLU A 269 -23.63 -12.80 2.26
C GLU A 269 -22.76 -14.03 1.98
N GLU A 270 -22.93 -14.61 0.79
CA GLU A 270 -22.12 -15.73 0.32
C GLU A 270 -21.58 -15.45 -1.08
N ILE A 271 -20.25 -15.38 -1.16
CA ILE A 271 -19.52 -15.12 -2.40
C ILE A 271 -19.07 -16.46 -2.97
N GLN A 272 -19.65 -16.84 -4.11
CA GLN A 272 -19.32 -18.07 -4.81
C GLN A 272 -18.04 -17.90 -5.63
N HIS A 273 -17.23 -18.95 -5.67
CA HIS A 273 -15.97 -18.99 -6.41
C HIS A 273 -14.98 -17.87 -6.06
N ALA A 274 -14.93 -17.49 -4.77
CA ALA A 274 -14.06 -16.43 -4.26
C ALA A 274 -12.60 -16.72 -4.60
N GLN A 275 -11.93 -15.79 -5.27
CA GLN A 275 -10.50 -15.87 -5.54
C GLN A 275 -9.76 -15.14 -4.42
N LEU A 276 -8.97 -15.87 -3.64
CA LEU A 276 -8.33 -15.32 -2.45
C LEU A 276 -6.82 -15.59 -2.48
N ARG A 277 -6.09 -14.63 -1.92
CA ARG A 277 -4.66 -14.77 -1.61
C ARG A 277 -4.49 -15.51 -0.29
N PHE A 278 -3.51 -16.38 -0.20
CA PHE A 278 -3.10 -17.03 1.04
C PHE A 278 -1.58 -17.14 1.10
N GLY A 279 -1.00 -17.14 2.30
CA GLY A 279 0.44 -17.05 2.43
C GLY A 279 0.99 -17.60 3.75
N ASP A 280 2.33 -17.68 3.78
CA ASP A 280 3.08 -18.04 4.98
C ASP A 280 3.18 -16.84 5.93
N ILE A 281 2.01 -16.40 6.38
CA ILE A 281 1.84 -15.29 7.33
C ILE A 281 1.36 -15.83 8.66
N GLU A 282 1.78 -15.19 9.72
CA GLU A 282 1.31 -15.44 11.08
C GLU A 282 0.44 -14.27 11.51
N LEU A 283 -0.80 -14.58 11.87
CA LEU A 283 -1.75 -13.60 12.42
C LEU A 283 -2.08 -14.01 13.85
N THR A 284 -1.92 -13.08 14.77
CA THR A 284 -2.33 -13.32 16.15
C THR A 284 -3.84 -13.30 16.26
N ASP A 285 -4.42 -14.43 16.65
CA ASP A 285 -5.87 -14.62 16.87
C ASP A 285 -6.75 -14.36 15.62
N ALA A 286 -6.23 -14.52 14.41
CA ALA A 286 -7.00 -14.47 13.18
C ALA A 286 -6.49 -15.51 12.15
N ASP A 287 -7.38 -15.90 11.26
CA ASP A 287 -7.12 -16.80 10.13
C ASP A 287 -7.00 -16.02 8.81
N MET A 288 -7.61 -14.83 8.76
CA MET A 288 -7.70 -13.99 7.57
C MET A 288 -7.75 -12.51 7.94
N LEU A 289 -7.02 -11.69 7.19
CA LEU A 289 -7.26 -10.25 7.09
C LEU A 289 -8.29 -10.00 5.98
N ILE A 290 -9.33 -9.23 6.28
CA ILE A 290 -10.26 -8.68 5.30
C ILE A 290 -9.78 -7.27 4.96
N GLY A 291 -9.22 -7.11 3.77
CA GLY A 291 -8.54 -5.92 3.32
C GLY A 291 -9.42 -4.88 2.63
N ALA A 292 -8.77 -3.82 2.14
CA ALA A 292 -9.43 -2.72 1.44
C ALA A 292 -10.22 -3.15 0.19
N ASP A 293 -9.83 -4.24 -0.46
CA ASP A 293 -10.56 -4.89 -1.56
C ASP A 293 -12.01 -5.23 -1.19
N PHE A 294 -12.24 -5.73 0.04
CA PHE A 294 -13.58 -5.98 0.56
C PHE A 294 -14.30 -4.67 0.93
N PHE A 295 -13.60 -3.73 1.57
CA PHE A 295 -14.19 -2.44 1.96
C PHE A 295 -14.61 -1.57 0.77
N LEU A 296 -13.94 -1.67 -0.36
CA LEU A 296 -14.31 -0.96 -1.59
C LEU A 296 -15.60 -1.48 -2.23
N SER A 297 -15.91 -2.76 -2.05
CA SER A 297 -17.16 -3.37 -2.53
C SER A 297 -18.30 -3.28 -1.52
N HIS A 298 -18.02 -2.84 -0.28
CA HIS A 298 -18.99 -2.76 0.81
C HIS A 298 -18.96 -1.43 1.54
N ARG A 299 -20.11 -0.99 2.01
CA ARG A 299 -20.22 0.07 3.04
C ARG A 299 -20.37 -0.62 4.39
N ILE A 300 -19.43 -0.36 5.27
CA ILE A 300 -19.26 -1.10 6.53
C ILE A 300 -19.38 -0.15 7.71
N TYR A 301 -20.23 -0.50 8.67
CA TYR A 301 -20.39 0.25 9.91
C TYR A 301 -20.02 -0.64 11.10
N VAL A 302 -18.95 -0.28 11.80
CA VAL A 302 -18.48 -0.96 13.01
C VAL A 302 -19.13 -0.30 14.22
N ALA A 303 -20.20 -0.91 14.72
CA ALA A 303 -20.95 -0.49 15.90
C ALA A 303 -20.33 -1.11 17.16
N SER A 304 -19.19 -0.58 17.61
CA SER A 304 -18.51 -1.05 18.83
C SER A 304 -19.42 -0.96 20.06
N SER A 305 -20.28 0.05 20.09
CA SER A 305 -21.30 0.25 21.13
C SER A 305 -22.32 -0.90 21.24
N GLN A 306 -22.59 -1.58 20.13
CA GLN A 306 -23.50 -2.74 20.07
C GLN A 306 -22.78 -4.07 19.95
N LYS A 307 -21.47 -4.10 19.76
CA LYS A 307 -20.66 -5.28 19.39
C LYS A 307 -21.16 -5.93 18.10
N ARG A 308 -21.49 -5.12 17.11
CA ARG A 308 -22.01 -5.54 15.81
C ARG A 308 -21.35 -4.80 14.68
N LEU A 309 -21.29 -5.43 13.53
CA LEU A 309 -20.89 -4.83 12.29
C LEU A 309 -22.04 -4.96 11.30
N TYR A 310 -22.38 -3.85 10.67
CA TYR A 310 -23.43 -3.75 9.66
C TYR A 310 -22.75 -3.48 8.31
N PHE A 311 -23.19 -4.14 7.26
CA PHE A 311 -22.66 -3.86 5.93
C PHE A 311 -23.67 -4.08 4.83
N THR A 312 -23.46 -3.35 3.72
CA THR A 312 -24.21 -3.50 2.47
C THR A 312 -23.23 -3.68 1.32
N TYR A 313 -23.58 -4.56 0.37
CA TYR A 313 -22.84 -4.66 -0.87
C TYR A 313 -23.14 -3.44 -1.77
N ASN A 314 -22.10 -2.75 -2.23
CA ASN A 314 -22.19 -1.56 -3.07
C ASN A 314 -21.95 -1.84 -4.55
N GLY A 315 -21.65 -3.09 -4.91
CA GLY A 315 -21.33 -3.49 -6.27
C GLY A 315 -19.82 -3.56 -6.54
N GLY A 316 -19.47 -4.09 -7.70
CA GLY A 316 -18.10 -4.36 -8.10
C GLY A 316 -17.60 -5.74 -7.67
N PRO A 317 -16.41 -6.15 -8.10
CA PRO A 317 -15.81 -7.42 -7.69
C PRO A 317 -15.45 -7.38 -6.20
N VAL A 318 -15.67 -8.52 -5.53
CA VAL A 318 -15.19 -8.74 -4.17
C VAL A 318 -13.93 -9.60 -4.26
N PHE A 319 -12.88 -9.23 -3.55
CA PHE A 319 -11.56 -9.90 -3.60
C PHE A 319 -10.94 -9.86 -5.01
N ASP A 320 -10.89 -8.68 -5.63
CA ASP A 320 -10.28 -8.51 -6.95
C ASP A 320 -8.75 -8.48 -6.85
N LEU A 321 -8.11 -9.61 -7.21
CA LEU A 321 -6.66 -9.76 -7.20
C LEU A 321 -5.98 -9.29 -8.50
N THR A 322 -6.70 -8.71 -9.44
CA THR A 322 -6.13 -8.21 -10.69
C THR A 322 -5.28 -6.96 -10.48
N ALA A 323 -5.50 -6.25 -9.37
CA ALA A 323 -4.73 -5.08 -8.94
C ALA A 323 -3.31 -5.40 -8.45
N ALA A 324 -3.05 -6.64 -8.07
CA ALA A 324 -1.84 -7.05 -7.36
C ALA A 324 -0.69 -7.48 -8.26
N ARG A 325 -0.75 -7.30 -9.57
CA ARG A 325 0.43 -7.48 -10.39
C ARG A 325 1.43 -6.39 -10.06
N ALA A 326 2.48 -6.78 -9.33
CA ALA A 326 3.70 -6.00 -9.13
C ALA A 326 4.15 -5.34 -10.44
N PRO A 327 4.87 -4.18 -10.39
CA PRO A 327 5.48 -3.61 -11.57
C PRO A 327 6.23 -4.73 -12.28
N ALA A 328 5.86 -4.94 -13.52
CA ALA A 328 6.29 -6.05 -14.33
C ALA A 328 7.82 -6.10 -14.37
N GLU A 329 8.40 -7.25 -14.04
CA GLU A 329 9.60 -7.70 -14.72
C GLU A 329 9.45 -7.35 -16.20
N SER A 330 10.42 -6.66 -16.76
CA SER A 330 10.45 -6.21 -18.15
C SER A 330 9.90 -7.30 -19.08
N PRO A 331 8.94 -7.01 -19.96
CA PRO A 331 8.34 -8.03 -20.78
C PRO A 331 9.38 -8.56 -21.77
N ALA A 332 9.66 -9.86 -21.69
CA ALA A 332 10.24 -10.57 -22.79
C ALA A 332 9.28 -10.44 -23.98
N ALA A 333 9.76 -9.82 -25.06
CA ALA A 333 9.03 -9.63 -26.28
C ALA A 333 8.57 -10.99 -26.86
N GLY A 334 7.26 -11.15 -27.03
CA GLY A 334 6.73 -12.22 -27.87
C GLY A 334 5.53 -12.98 -27.33
N ALA A 335 4.35 -12.39 -27.36
CA ALA A 335 3.10 -13.12 -27.56
C ALA A 335 2.06 -12.16 -28.17
N GLY A 336 1.55 -12.51 -29.33
CA GLY A 336 0.56 -11.73 -30.06
C GLY A 336 -0.81 -11.66 -29.36
N PRO A 337 -1.70 -10.79 -29.86
CA PRO A 337 -2.96 -10.50 -29.18
C PRO A 337 -3.98 -11.59 -29.46
N GLU A 338 -4.33 -12.37 -28.47
CA GLU A 338 -5.54 -13.18 -28.51
C GLU A 338 -6.66 -12.38 -27.81
N ALA A 339 -7.66 -12.06 -28.61
CA ALA A 339 -8.83 -11.29 -28.21
C ALA A 339 -9.63 -12.04 -27.13
N ALA A 340 -9.60 -11.55 -25.91
CA ALA A 340 -10.57 -11.94 -24.90
C ALA A 340 -11.88 -11.20 -25.17
N ALA A 341 -12.90 -11.95 -25.61
CA ALA A 341 -14.26 -11.47 -25.74
C ALA A 341 -14.79 -11.03 -24.38
N ALA A 342 -15.10 -9.75 -24.26
CA ALA A 342 -15.80 -9.18 -23.13
C ALA A 342 -17.22 -9.78 -23.04
N ALA A 343 -17.51 -10.53 -22.00
CA ALA A 343 -18.87 -10.86 -21.63
C ALA A 343 -19.52 -9.59 -21.07
N GLU A 344 -20.45 -9.02 -21.83
CA GLU A 344 -21.33 -7.94 -21.37
C GLU A 344 -22.18 -8.45 -20.20
N ALA A 345 -21.85 -7.98 -19.00
CA ALA A 345 -22.79 -8.03 -17.89
C ALA A 345 -23.85 -6.95 -18.10
N PRO A 346 -25.15 -7.25 -17.85
CA PRO A 346 -26.20 -6.28 -18.07
C PRO A 346 -26.03 -5.09 -17.14
N ALA A 347 -25.88 -3.91 -17.72
CA ALA A 347 -25.88 -2.64 -17.02
C ALA A 347 -27.26 -2.38 -16.40
N THR A 348 -27.50 -2.89 -15.21
CA THR A 348 -28.48 -2.31 -14.31
C THR A 348 -27.79 -1.21 -13.53
N ALA A 349 -27.78 -0.01 -14.09
CA ALA A 349 -27.45 1.19 -13.35
C ALA A 349 -28.46 1.31 -12.18
N ASN A 350 -28.10 0.75 -11.03
CA ASN A 350 -28.78 1.04 -9.80
C ASN A 350 -28.59 2.52 -9.51
N ALA A 351 -29.68 3.27 -9.59
CA ALA A 351 -29.74 4.67 -9.16
C ALA A 351 -29.17 4.74 -7.73
N ALA A 352 -27.90 5.12 -7.61
CA ALA A 352 -27.33 5.56 -6.35
C ALA A 352 -28.31 6.58 -5.76
N SER A 353 -28.69 6.43 -4.51
CA SER A 353 -29.63 7.35 -3.91
C SER A 353 -29.08 8.75 -4.06
N ARG A 354 -29.92 9.74 -4.38
CA ARG A 354 -29.51 11.14 -4.57
C ARG A 354 -28.73 11.73 -3.38
N LEU A 355 -28.77 11.08 -2.24
CA LEU A 355 -28.05 11.45 -1.01
C LEU A 355 -26.54 11.13 -1.06
N ASP A 356 -26.10 10.26 -1.96
CA ASP A 356 -24.70 9.81 -2.07
C ASP A 356 -23.97 10.37 -3.31
N GLN A 357 -24.62 11.27 -4.07
CA GLN A 357 -23.95 11.91 -5.21
C GLN A 357 -23.01 13.02 -4.73
N PRO A 358 -21.74 13.03 -5.20
CA PRO A 358 -20.84 14.13 -4.92
C PRO A 358 -21.41 15.45 -5.44
N THR A 359 -21.18 16.54 -4.71
CA THR A 359 -21.65 17.88 -5.07
C THR A 359 -20.52 18.83 -5.45
N ASP A 360 -19.28 18.43 -5.21
CA ASP A 360 -18.08 19.22 -5.47
C ASP A 360 -16.98 18.42 -6.19
N ALA A 361 -16.00 19.12 -6.74
CA ALA A 361 -14.88 18.52 -7.46
C ALA A 361 -14.12 17.48 -6.62
N ALA A 362 -13.91 17.77 -5.34
CA ALA A 362 -13.20 16.87 -4.45
C ALA A 362 -13.96 15.57 -4.19
N GLY A 363 -15.27 15.63 -4.06
CA GLY A 363 -16.15 14.46 -3.92
C GLY A 363 -16.11 13.56 -5.16
N TYR A 364 -16.24 14.15 -6.34
CA TYR A 364 -16.10 13.41 -7.61
C TYR A 364 -14.71 12.79 -7.73
N ALA A 365 -13.64 13.51 -7.41
CA ALA A 365 -12.30 12.98 -7.47
C ALA A 365 -12.08 11.79 -6.50
N ARG A 366 -12.58 11.86 -5.27
CA ARG A 366 -12.51 10.74 -4.31
C ARG A 366 -13.26 9.52 -4.81
N ARG A 367 -14.49 9.68 -5.32
CA ARG A 367 -15.26 8.56 -5.89
C ARG A 367 -14.59 8.01 -7.15
N GLY A 368 -14.03 8.87 -7.99
CA GLY A 368 -13.26 8.47 -9.17
C GLY A 368 -12.03 7.62 -8.81
N THR A 369 -11.24 8.02 -7.81
CA THR A 369 -10.09 7.20 -7.36
C THR A 369 -10.52 5.88 -6.72
N ALA A 370 -11.65 5.84 -6.03
CA ALA A 370 -12.21 4.60 -5.50
C ALA A 370 -12.73 3.67 -6.62
N SER A 371 -13.33 4.23 -7.68
CA SER A 371 -13.71 3.46 -8.87
C SER A 371 -12.49 2.89 -9.60
N ALA A 372 -11.41 3.69 -9.72
CA ALA A 372 -10.15 3.21 -10.28
C ALA A 372 -9.55 2.04 -9.48
N ALA A 373 -9.58 2.13 -8.16
CA ALA A 373 -9.12 1.06 -7.27
C ALA A 373 -9.93 -0.25 -7.42
N ARG A 374 -11.16 -0.17 -7.95
CA ARG A 374 -11.99 -1.33 -8.30
C ARG A 374 -11.90 -1.70 -9.78
N HIS A 375 -10.96 -1.14 -10.53
CA HIS A 375 -10.79 -1.29 -11.98
C HIS A 375 -12.00 -0.84 -12.83
N ASP A 376 -12.93 -0.08 -12.24
CA ASP A 376 -13.99 0.59 -13.01
C ASP A 376 -13.45 1.90 -13.61
N TYR A 377 -12.57 1.75 -14.58
CA TYR A 377 -11.88 2.88 -15.21
C TYR A 377 -12.84 3.82 -15.95
N ALA A 378 -13.95 3.30 -16.47
CA ALA A 378 -14.93 4.11 -17.15
C ALA A 378 -15.61 5.10 -16.17
N ALA A 379 -16.11 4.61 -15.04
CA ALA A 379 -16.67 5.45 -14.00
C ALA A 379 -15.62 6.39 -13.39
N ALA A 380 -14.38 5.90 -13.17
CA ALA A 380 -13.28 6.69 -12.65
C ALA A 380 -12.95 7.90 -13.56
N ILE A 381 -12.81 7.68 -14.87
CA ILE A 381 -12.52 8.74 -15.83
C ILE A 381 -13.68 9.73 -15.93
N ALA A 382 -14.93 9.26 -15.87
CA ALA A 382 -16.10 10.13 -15.88
C ALA A 382 -16.13 11.08 -14.67
N ASP A 383 -15.96 10.52 -13.48
CA ASP A 383 -15.92 11.30 -12.22
C ASP A 383 -14.74 12.28 -12.18
N LEU A 384 -13.54 11.84 -12.55
CA LEU A 384 -12.36 12.70 -12.59
C LEU A 384 -12.45 13.76 -13.69
N THR A 385 -13.14 13.49 -14.80
CA THR A 385 -13.42 14.51 -15.81
C THR A 385 -14.33 15.58 -15.26
N HIS A 386 -15.38 15.17 -14.54
CA HIS A 386 -16.28 16.13 -13.88
C HIS A 386 -15.56 16.95 -12.80
N ALA A 387 -14.64 16.32 -12.06
CA ALA A 387 -13.80 17.05 -11.10
C ALA A 387 -12.92 18.11 -11.79
N CYS A 388 -12.29 17.78 -12.93
CA CYS A 388 -11.51 18.74 -13.72
C CYS A 388 -12.38 19.88 -14.29
N GLU A 389 -13.64 19.61 -14.68
CA GLU A 389 -14.59 20.61 -15.17
C GLU A 389 -15.01 21.58 -14.04
N LEU A 390 -15.29 21.06 -12.85
CA LEU A 390 -15.69 21.87 -11.70
C LEU A 390 -14.53 22.71 -11.13
N ALA A 391 -13.29 22.23 -11.25
CA ALA A 391 -12.12 22.92 -10.72
C ALA A 391 -10.94 22.84 -11.71
N PRO A 392 -10.97 23.57 -12.83
CA PRO A 392 -10.00 23.46 -13.92
C PRO A 392 -8.59 23.99 -13.58
N THR A 393 -8.42 24.63 -12.44
CA THR A 393 -7.12 25.13 -11.95
C THR A 393 -6.44 24.17 -10.96
N GLU A 394 -7.10 23.08 -10.56
CA GLU A 394 -6.59 22.13 -9.59
C GLU A 394 -5.79 21.03 -10.28
N ALA A 395 -4.47 21.11 -10.20
CA ALA A 395 -3.53 20.19 -10.84
C ALA A 395 -3.78 18.72 -10.45
N VAL A 396 -4.15 18.45 -9.20
CA VAL A 396 -4.32 17.11 -8.66
C VAL A 396 -5.35 16.27 -9.40
N TYR A 397 -6.42 16.87 -9.93
CA TYR A 397 -7.46 16.12 -10.63
C TYR A 397 -7.02 15.67 -12.02
N PHE A 398 -6.22 16.49 -12.71
CA PHE A 398 -5.59 16.10 -13.96
C PHE A 398 -4.57 14.98 -13.73
N TYR A 399 -3.73 15.09 -12.70
CA TYR A 399 -2.80 14.03 -12.33
C TYR A 399 -3.53 12.70 -12.05
N GLN A 400 -4.57 12.71 -11.22
CA GLN A 400 -5.35 11.51 -10.89
C GLN A 400 -6.01 10.91 -12.14
N ARG A 401 -6.58 11.73 -13.03
CA ARG A 401 -7.15 11.25 -14.28
C ARG A 401 -6.09 10.66 -15.20
N GLY A 402 -4.92 11.26 -15.27
CA GLY A 402 -3.77 10.76 -16.01
C GLY A 402 -3.36 9.37 -15.53
N GLN A 403 -3.26 9.15 -14.23
CA GLN A 403 -2.96 7.83 -13.64
C GLN A 403 -4.00 6.78 -14.07
N VAL A 404 -5.29 7.09 -13.94
CA VAL A 404 -6.35 6.17 -14.35
C VAL A 404 -6.30 5.87 -15.86
N ARG A 405 -5.90 6.85 -16.68
CA ARG A 405 -5.72 6.65 -18.12
C ARG A 405 -4.51 5.76 -18.45
N VAL A 406 -3.44 5.81 -17.64
CA VAL A 406 -2.32 4.85 -17.76
C VAL A 406 -2.83 3.43 -17.51
N ASP A 407 -3.56 3.22 -16.40
CA ASP A 407 -4.12 1.91 -16.05
C ASP A 407 -5.10 1.41 -17.10
N ASN A 408 -5.90 2.31 -17.68
CA ASN A 408 -6.84 2.03 -18.76
C ASN A 408 -6.20 1.96 -20.16
N LYS A 409 -4.85 1.89 -20.25
CA LYS A 409 -4.10 1.76 -21.51
C LYS A 409 -4.36 2.90 -22.53
N GLN A 410 -4.51 4.12 -22.01
CA GLN A 410 -4.71 5.35 -22.80
C GLN A 410 -3.52 6.32 -22.64
N PRO A 411 -2.29 5.95 -23.04
CA PRO A 411 -1.07 6.67 -22.71
C PRO A 411 -1.02 8.10 -23.27
N ASP A 412 -1.54 8.35 -24.47
CA ASP A 412 -1.50 9.69 -25.07
C ASP A 412 -2.40 10.67 -24.29
N LEU A 413 -3.57 10.21 -23.84
CA LEU A 413 -4.46 11.01 -23.00
C LEU A 413 -3.88 11.23 -21.60
N ALA A 414 -3.15 10.24 -21.07
CA ALA A 414 -2.46 10.35 -19.80
C ALA A 414 -1.34 11.41 -19.87
N LEU A 415 -0.52 11.40 -20.94
CA LEU A 415 0.51 12.43 -21.16
C LEU A 415 -0.09 13.83 -21.22
N ALA A 416 -1.22 14.01 -21.88
CA ALA A 416 -1.91 15.30 -21.94
C ALA A 416 -2.38 15.77 -20.56
N ASP A 417 -2.89 14.85 -19.72
CA ASP A 417 -3.30 15.15 -18.36
C ASP A 417 -2.12 15.51 -17.47
N PHE A 418 -1.03 14.74 -17.51
CA PHE A 418 0.20 15.06 -16.75
C PHE A 418 0.79 16.39 -17.19
N ALA A 419 0.79 16.69 -18.49
CA ALA A 419 1.25 17.98 -19.01
C ALA A 419 0.40 19.14 -18.46
N GLN A 420 -0.93 18.95 -18.37
CA GLN A 420 -1.82 19.96 -17.80
C GLN A 420 -1.60 20.14 -16.28
N ALA A 421 -1.39 19.03 -15.54
CA ALA A 421 -1.07 19.08 -14.11
C ALA A 421 0.24 19.86 -13.88
N ILE A 422 1.30 19.56 -14.62
CA ILE A 422 2.60 20.24 -14.55
C ILE A 422 2.50 21.71 -14.97
N LYS A 423 1.67 22.04 -15.98
CA LYS A 423 1.42 23.43 -16.37
C LYS A 423 0.78 24.25 -15.24
N LEU A 424 -0.15 23.62 -14.49
CA LEU A 424 -0.82 24.25 -13.36
C LEU A 424 0.09 24.34 -12.13
N ARG A 425 0.92 23.33 -11.91
CA ARG A 425 1.87 23.25 -10.79
C ARG A 425 3.22 22.70 -11.29
N PRO A 426 4.15 23.57 -11.69
CA PRO A 426 5.42 23.14 -12.30
C PRO A 426 6.38 22.34 -11.40
N ASP A 427 6.16 22.39 -10.09
CA ASP A 427 6.88 21.64 -9.06
C ASP A 427 6.10 20.42 -8.54
N ASP A 428 5.06 19.97 -9.27
CA ASP A 428 4.32 18.77 -8.96
C ASP A 428 5.20 17.52 -9.21
N THR A 429 5.87 17.07 -8.16
CA THR A 429 6.80 15.93 -8.23
C THR A 429 6.10 14.65 -8.70
N ASP A 430 4.87 14.42 -8.28
CA ASP A 430 4.11 13.22 -8.65
C ASP A 430 3.79 13.22 -10.14
N ALA A 431 3.33 14.36 -10.68
CA ALA A 431 3.02 14.49 -12.10
C ALA A 431 4.28 14.41 -12.98
N LEU A 432 5.39 15.01 -12.53
CA LEU A 432 6.69 14.96 -13.23
C LEU A 432 7.21 13.52 -13.29
N ILE A 433 7.26 12.82 -12.17
CA ILE A 433 7.73 11.42 -12.12
C ILE A 433 6.80 10.50 -12.92
N ALA A 434 5.49 10.67 -12.82
CA ALA A 434 4.53 9.87 -13.58
C ALA A 434 4.69 10.06 -15.10
N ARG A 435 4.93 11.30 -15.55
CA ARG A 435 5.16 11.58 -16.97
C ARG A 435 6.50 11.00 -17.45
N ALA A 436 7.57 11.14 -16.66
CA ALA A 436 8.87 10.54 -16.93
C ALA A 436 8.77 9.00 -17.03
N THR A 437 8.05 8.36 -16.10
CA THR A 437 7.80 6.91 -16.10
C THR A 437 7.07 6.50 -17.38
N LEU A 438 6.00 7.22 -17.74
CA LEU A 438 5.23 6.90 -18.94
C LEU A 438 6.07 7.09 -20.23
N HIS A 439 6.95 8.10 -20.29
CA HIS A 439 7.90 8.25 -21.38
C HIS A 439 8.89 7.07 -21.46
N ALA A 440 9.38 6.60 -20.30
CA ALA A 440 10.25 5.43 -20.23
C ALA A 440 9.54 4.15 -20.72
N ASP A 441 8.32 3.90 -20.25
CA ASP A 441 7.52 2.73 -20.64
C ASP A 441 7.21 2.69 -22.13
N ARG A 442 7.08 3.84 -22.76
CA ARG A 442 6.85 3.97 -24.21
C ARG A 442 8.14 3.86 -25.03
N GLY A 443 9.29 3.93 -24.40
CA GLY A 443 10.59 4.04 -25.09
C GLY A 443 10.78 5.38 -25.82
N ASP A 444 10.14 6.44 -25.32
CA ASP A 444 10.28 7.80 -25.86
C ASP A 444 11.72 8.32 -25.67
N PRO A 445 12.13 9.39 -26.38
CA PRO A 445 13.48 9.92 -26.28
C PRO A 445 13.93 10.21 -24.83
N PRO A 446 15.14 9.78 -24.40
CA PRO A 446 15.63 9.93 -23.04
C PRO A 446 15.62 11.38 -22.52
N ASP A 447 15.77 12.37 -23.38
CA ASP A 447 15.78 13.78 -22.99
C ASP A 447 14.43 14.25 -22.42
N LEU A 448 13.30 13.64 -22.82
CA LEU A 448 11.98 13.92 -22.23
C LEU A 448 11.95 13.44 -20.77
N ILE A 449 12.47 12.24 -20.53
CA ILE A 449 12.57 11.64 -19.19
C ILE A 449 13.44 12.53 -18.29
N VAL A 450 14.66 12.88 -18.77
CA VAL A 450 15.64 13.67 -18.03
C VAL A 450 15.08 15.05 -17.68
N THR A 451 14.37 15.70 -18.60
CA THR A 451 13.76 17.02 -18.37
C THR A 451 12.81 17.01 -17.17
N ASP A 452 11.97 16.00 -17.08
CA ASP A 452 11.03 15.86 -15.97
C ASP A 452 11.73 15.50 -14.67
N LEU A 453 12.71 14.60 -14.73
CA LEU A 453 13.49 14.19 -13.56
C LEU A 453 14.32 15.35 -12.97
N ASP A 454 14.92 16.18 -13.82
CA ASP A 454 15.66 17.37 -13.38
C ASP A 454 14.73 18.38 -12.68
N ALA A 455 13.48 18.47 -13.12
CA ALA A 455 12.47 19.29 -12.46
C ALA A 455 12.02 18.67 -11.13
N ALA A 456 11.75 17.38 -11.10
CA ALA A 456 11.36 16.65 -9.90
C ALA A 456 12.46 16.69 -8.83
N ASP A 457 13.72 16.46 -9.19
CA ASP A 457 14.85 16.44 -8.23
C ASP A 457 15.03 17.77 -7.47
N ARG A 458 14.66 18.89 -8.07
CA ARG A 458 14.71 20.20 -7.40
C ARG A 458 13.63 20.38 -6.34
N ALA A 459 12.52 19.66 -6.46
CA ALA A 459 11.34 19.83 -5.59
C ALA A 459 11.19 18.67 -4.58
N VAL A 460 11.71 17.48 -4.89
CA VAL A 460 11.61 16.30 -4.00
C VAL A 460 12.44 16.52 -2.72
N PRO A 461 11.85 16.34 -1.52
CA PRO A 461 12.61 16.37 -0.26
C PRO A 461 13.73 15.33 -0.25
N ARG A 462 14.87 15.65 0.38
CA ARG A 462 16.05 14.78 0.43
C ARG A 462 15.77 13.39 0.99
N GLU A 463 14.82 13.30 1.92
CA GLU A 463 14.48 12.08 2.64
C GLU A 463 13.39 11.26 1.93
N ALA A 464 12.90 11.71 0.78
CA ALA A 464 11.77 11.08 0.10
C ALA A 464 12.14 9.70 -0.51
N ASP A 465 11.21 8.77 -0.47
CA ASP A 465 11.35 7.46 -1.13
C ASP A 465 11.46 7.57 -2.65
N ALA A 466 10.90 8.63 -3.23
CA ALA A 466 10.92 8.90 -4.66
C ALA A 466 12.34 8.90 -5.28
N HIS A 467 13.39 9.16 -4.48
CA HIS A 467 14.77 9.13 -4.96
C HIS A 467 15.20 7.77 -5.53
N LEU A 468 14.65 6.64 -5.02
CA LEU A 468 14.91 5.33 -5.62
C LEU A 468 14.41 5.29 -7.07
N HIS A 469 13.14 5.62 -7.26
CA HIS A 469 12.50 5.56 -8.58
C HIS A 469 13.08 6.60 -9.55
N ILE A 470 13.38 7.82 -9.09
CA ILE A 470 14.10 8.83 -9.87
C ILE A 470 15.46 8.30 -10.31
N GLY A 471 16.18 7.60 -9.42
CA GLY A 471 17.47 6.97 -9.75
C GLY A 471 17.35 5.90 -10.83
N GLU A 472 16.33 5.05 -10.76
CA GLU A 472 16.03 4.03 -11.77
C GLU A 472 15.75 4.66 -13.14
N LEU A 473 14.95 5.70 -13.19
CA LEU A 473 14.61 6.42 -14.42
C LEU A 473 15.82 7.14 -15.01
N TYR A 474 16.69 7.74 -14.19
CA TYR A 474 17.98 8.29 -14.69
C TYR A 474 18.89 7.21 -15.25
N ALA A 475 19.00 6.06 -14.58
CA ALA A 475 19.79 4.95 -15.10
C ALA A 475 19.22 4.43 -16.43
N TYR A 476 17.88 4.29 -16.52
CA TYR A 476 17.19 3.93 -17.76
C TYR A 476 17.46 4.93 -18.88
N ALA A 477 17.44 6.23 -18.58
CA ALA A 477 17.70 7.31 -19.55
C ALA A 477 19.19 7.46 -19.90
N GLY A 478 20.07 6.55 -19.46
CA GLY A 478 21.50 6.60 -19.75
C GLY A 478 22.24 7.73 -19.00
N ARG A 479 21.77 8.09 -17.82
CA ARG A 479 22.39 9.08 -16.93
C ARG A 479 22.85 8.45 -15.60
N PRO A 480 23.81 7.48 -15.65
CA PRO A 480 24.20 6.72 -14.45
C PRO A 480 24.80 7.59 -13.34
N ALA A 481 25.52 8.66 -13.67
CA ALA A 481 26.06 9.59 -12.66
C ALA A 481 24.94 10.28 -11.87
N ALA A 482 23.85 10.70 -12.52
CA ALA A 482 22.67 11.27 -11.85
C ALA A 482 21.96 10.22 -10.99
N ALA A 483 21.85 8.98 -11.48
CA ALA A 483 21.29 7.87 -10.71
C ALA A 483 22.06 7.61 -9.40
N VAL A 484 23.40 7.63 -9.44
CA VAL A 484 24.26 7.50 -8.23
C VAL A 484 23.93 8.57 -7.18
N VAL A 485 23.67 9.80 -7.62
CA VAL A 485 23.28 10.89 -6.70
C VAL A 485 21.96 10.56 -6.01
N GLN A 486 20.96 10.11 -6.76
CA GLN A 486 19.64 9.82 -6.24
C GLN A 486 19.67 8.64 -5.25
N TYR A 487 20.29 7.53 -5.63
CA TYR A 487 20.47 6.39 -4.73
C TYR A 487 21.24 6.76 -3.46
N SER A 488 22.23 7.67 -3.56
CA SER A 488 22.97 8.12 -2.38
C SER A 488 22.09 8.94 -1.44
N LYS A 489 21.25 9.85 -1.95
CA LYS A 489 20.28 10.59 -1.14
C LYS A 489 19.37 9.63 -0.36
N TRP A 490 18.85 8.60 -1.05
CA TRP A 490 17.97 7.61 -0.42
C TRP A 490 18.69 6.78 0.65
N ILE A 491 19.88 6.24 0.33
CA ILE A 491 20.68 5.39 1.24
C ILE A 491 21.10 6.18 2.49
N ASP A 492 21.52 7.44 2.33
CA ASP A 492 21.98 8.29 3.43
C ASP A 492 20.82 8.65 4.40
N ALA A 493 19.58 8.67 3.89
CA ALA A 493 18.39 9.01 4.68
C ALA A 493 17.77 7.80 5.40
N ARG A 494 18.27 6.57 5.20
CA ARG A 494 17.66 5.34 5.72
C ARG A 494 18.52 4.65 6.77
N PRO A 495 17.90 3.93 7.73
CA PRO A 495 18.63 3.04 8.63
C PRO A 495 19.24 1.88 7.84
N ARG A 496 20.36 1.35 8.35
CA ARG A 496 21.12 0.29 7.66
C ARG A 496 20.39 -1.06 7.58
N ASP A 497 19.39 -1.26 8.41
CA ASP A 497 18.52 -2.44 8.47
C ASP A 497 17.21 -2.25 7.69
N ASP A 498 17.11 -1.20 6.88
CA ASP A 498 16.00 -1.03 5.94
C ASP A 498 15.94 -2.21 4.95
N ILE A 499 14.75 -2.76 4.74
CA ILE A 499 14.55 -3.95 3.89
C ILE A 499 14.95 -3.74 2.43
N HIS A 500 14.90 -2.50 1.95
CA HIS A 500 15.29 -2.12 0.59
C HIS A 500 16.76 -1.71 0.47
N MET A 501 17.52 -1.74 1.58
CA MET A 501 18.91 -1.29 1.59
C MET A 501 19.78 -2.10 0.66
N ALA A 502 19.58 -3.42 0.59
CA ALA A 502 20.36 -4.28 -0.28
C ALA A 502 20.14 -3.95 -1.76
N ASP A 503 18.89 -3.74 -2.16
CA ASP A 503 18.52 -3.40 -3.54
C ASP A 503 19.03 -2.00 -3.91
N ALA A 504 18.89 -1.03 -3.02
CA ALA A 504 19.40 0.32 -3.23
C ALA A 504 20.93 0.37 -3.39
N LEU A 505 21.65 -0.40 -2.56
CA LEU A 505 23.12 -0.53 -2.68
C LEU A 505 23.50 -1.21 -3.99
N ASN A 506 22.78 -2.27 -4.39
CA ASN A 506 23.01 -2.92 -5.68
C ASN A 506 22.73 -1.97 -6.85
N SER A 507 21.64 -1.21 -6.82
CA SER A 507 21.30 -0.22 -7.86
C SER A 507 22.36 0.86 -7.96
N ARG A 508 22.89 1.34 -6.82
CA ARG A 508 24.01 2.31 -6.82
C ARG A 508 25.30 1.68 -7.33
N CYS A 509 25.60 0.43 -6.95
CA CYS A 509 26.74 -0.32 -7.48
C CYS A 509 26.65 -0.45 -9.00
N TRP A 510 25.48 -0.84 -9.53
CA TRP A 510 25.20 -0.96 -10.95
C TRP A 510 25.41 0.38 -11.69
N ALA A 511 24.82 1.46 -11.16
CA ALA A 511 24.97 2.80 -11.76
C ALA A 511 26.43 3.25 -11.80
N ARG A 512 27.22 3.05 -10.72
CA ARG A 512 28.67 3.32 -10.71
C ARG A 512 29.42 2.45 -11.71
N ALA A 513 29.04 1.18 -11.83
CA ALA A 513 29.65 0.28 -12.80
C ALA A 513 29.35 0.69 -14.24
N LEU A 514 28.15 1.18 -14.54
CA LEU A 514 27.80 1.74 -15.85
C LEU A 514 28.56 3.05 -16.14
N ASP A 515 28.64 3.94 -15.16
CA ASP A 515 29.39 5.20 -15.26
C ASP A 515 30.91 4.99 -15.42
N GLY A 516 31.40 3.84 -14.94
CA GLY A 516 32.82 3.50 -14.97
C GLY A 516 33.70 4.30 -14.00
N GLN A 517 33.04 5.05 -13.11
CA GLN A 517 33.70 5.84 -12.08
C GLN A 517 33.52 5.21 -10.70
N GLU A 518 34.42 5.55 -9.77
CA GLU A 518 34.32 5.10 -8.37
C GLU A 518 34.15 3.57 -8.19
N LEU A 519 34.81 2.75 -9.01
CA LEU A 519 34.63 1.29 -9.04
C LEU A 519 34.92 0.61 -7.70
N ASP A 520 35.80 1.18 -6.87
CA ASP A 520 36.06 0.64 -5.52
C ASP A 520 34.88 0.88 -4.58
N LYS A 521 34.21 2.03 -4.70
CA LYS A 521 32.96 2.29 -3.97
C LYS A 521 31.83 1.42 -4.50
N ALA A 522 31.77 1.19 -5.82
CA ALA A 522 30.82 0.25 -6.41
C ALA A 522 31.00 -1.16 -5.82
N LEU A 523 32.25 -1.64 -5.75
CA LEU A 523 32.54 -2.95 -5.16
C LEU A 523 32.16 -3.03 -3.69
N ALA A 524 32.36 -1.96 -2.91
CA ALA A 524 31.93 -1.92 -1.52
C ALA A 524 30.42 -2.00 -1.36
N ASP A 525 29.65 -1.29 -2.21
CA ASP A 525 28.18 -1.36 -2.23
C ASP A 525 27.71 -2.78 -2.59
N CYS A 526 28.21 -3.36 -3.68
CA CYS A 526 27.86 -4.72 -4.10
C CYS A 526 28.19 -5.79 -3.04
N ASN A 527 29.36 -5.68 -2.40
CA ASN A 527 29.73 -6.60 -1.31
C ASN A 527 28.79 -6.47 -0.10
N THR A 528 28.33 -5.26 0.20
CA THR A 528 27.38 -5.03 1.29
C THR A 528 26.00 -5.60 0.93
N ALA A 529 25.54 -5.37 -0.30
CA ALA A 529 24.27 -5.92 -0.81
C ALA A 529 24.28 -7.46 -0.73
N LEU A 530 25.35 -8.11 -1.21
CA LEU A 530 25.51 -9.57 -1.15
C LEU A 530 25.70 -10.12 0.27
N LYS A 531 26.16 -9.31 1.23
CA LYS A 531 26.19 -9.69 2.63
C LYS A 531 24.80 -9.70 3.25
N LEU A 532 23.95 -8.75 2.86
CA LEU A 532 22.56 -8.67 3.31
C LEU A 532 21.70 -9.76 2.67
N HIS A 533 21.81 -9.94 1.35
CA HIS A 533 21.09 -10.96 0.59
C HIS A 533 22.06 -11.84 -0.22
N PRO A 534 22.61 -12.88 0.37
CA PRO A 534 23.47 -13.83 -0.31
C PRO A 534 22.71 -14.59 -1.42
N HIS A 535 23.42 -14.97 -2.47
CA HIS A 535 22.87 -15.77 -3.59
C HIS A 535 21.77 -15.08 -4.41
N THR A 536 21.81 -13.76 -4.53
CA THR A 536 20.94 -13.00 -5.43
C THR A 536 21.61 -12.88 -6.79
N ALA A 537 20.99 -13.39 -7.85
CA ALA A 537 21.55 -13.44 -9.20
C ALA A 537 21.95 -12.04 -9.70
N ASP A 538 21.09 -11.06 -9.54
CA ASP A 538 21.30 -9.68 -10.00
C ASP A 538 22.46 -9.00 -9.26
N PHE A 539 22.64 -9.30 -7.96
CA PHE A 539 23.74 -8.72 -7.18
C PHE A 539 25.09 -9.31 -7.58
N LEU A 540 25.13 -10.62 -7.92
CA LEU A 540 26.31 -11.28 -8.46
C LEU A 540 26.63 -10.75 -9.86
N ASP A 541 25.62 -10.58 -10.72
CA ASP A 541 25.77 -9.98 -12.05
C ASP A 541 26.39 -8.58 -11.98
N THR A 542 25.81 -7.73 -11.11
CA THR A 542 26.30 -6.36 -10.90
C THR A 542 27.76 -6.35 -10.43
N ARG A 543 28.12 -7.21 -9.46
CA ARG A 543 29.52 -7.29 -8.99
C ARG A 543 30.44 -7.85 -10.06
N GLY A 544 29.96 -8.80 -10.87
CA GLY A 544 30.65 -9.29 -12.06
C GLY A 544 31.01 -8.16 -13.03
N LEU A 545 30.09 -7.22 -13.25
CA LEU A 545 30.36 -6.03 -14.08
C LEU A 545 31.43 -5.12 -13.46
N VAL A 546 31.42 -4.91 -12.16
CA VAL A 546 32.47 -4.13 -11.48
C VAL A 546 33.82 -4.78 -11.67
N TYR A 547 33.95 -6.10 -11.46
CA TYR A 547 35.20 -6.83 -11.68
C TYR A 547 35.65 -6.79 -13.15
N LEU A 548 34.71 -6.90 -14.09
CA LEU A 548 35.02 -6.75 -15.53
C LEU A 548 35.63 -5.38 -15.83
N ARG A 549 35.05 -4.32 -15.28
CA ARG A 549 35.55 -2.92 -15.42
C ARG A 549 36.92 -2.73 -14.76
N GLN A 550 37.18 -3.38 -13.64
CA GLN A 550 38.49 -3.35 -12.96
C GLN A 550 39.54 -4.24 -13.64
N GLY A 551 39.20 -4.97 -14.70
CA GLY A 551 40.10 -5.92 -15.37
C GLY A 551 40.35 -7.22 -14.60
N ASN A 552 39.55 -7.48 -13.53
CA ASN A 552 39.67 -8.71 -12.74
C ASN A 552 38.78 -9.81 -13.34
N TYR A 553 39.22 -10.33 -14.49
CA TYR A 553 38.39 -11.21 -15.32
C TYR A 553 38.06 -12.54 -14.64
N ASP A 554 38.97 -13.06 -13.79
CA ASP A 554 38.71 -14.32 -13.06
C ASP A 554 37.54 -14.18 -12.09
N LYS A 555 37.51 -13.10 -11.31
CA LYS A 555 36.41 -12.83 -10.38
C LYS A 555 35.12 -12.48 -11.13
N ALA A 556 35.22 -11.75 -12.24
CA ALA A 556 34.07 -11.45 -13.09
C ALA A 556 33.42 -12.73 -13.61
N ILE A 557 34.21 -13.67 -14.16
CA ILE A 557 33.71 -14.95 -14.66
C ILE A 557 33.06 -15.74 -13.53
N ALA A 558 33.68 -15.81 -12.35
CA ALA A 558 33.14 -16.55 -11.21
C ALA A 558 31.77 -16.00 -10.74
N ASP A 559 31.63 -14.66 -10.65
CA ASP A 559 30.37 -14.04 -10.26
C ASP A 559 29.28 -14.24 -11.32
N TYR A 560 29.61 -14.10 -12.61
CA TYR A 560 28.67 -14.36 -13.71
C TYR A 560 28.28 -15.84 -13.79
N ASP A 561 29.19 -16.77 -13.53
CA ASP A 561 28.87 -18.21 -13.47
C ASP A 561 27.87 -18.48 -12.34
N ALA A 562 28.08 -17.87 -11.17
CA ALA A 562 27.17 -18.01 -10.04
C ALA A 562 25.80 -17.36 -10.33
N ALA A 563 25.77 -16.18 -10.97
CA ALA A 563 24.53 -15.52 -11.39
C ALA A 563 23.75 -16.36 -12.39
N LEU A 564 24.44 -16.91 -13.42
CA LEU A 564 23.83 -17.75 -14.45
C LEU A 564 23.38 -19.13 -13.95
N LEU A 565 23.95 -19.62 -12.85
CA LEU A 565 23.44 -20.82 -12.17
C LEU A 565 22.05 -20.57 -11.57
N LEU A 566 21.82 -19.37 -11.06
CA LEU A 566 20.54 -18.96 -10.46
C LEU A 566 19.54 -18.48 -11.52
N ALA A 567 20.02 -17.74 -12.53
CA ALA A 567 19.22 -17.17 -13.61
C ALA A 567 19.86 -17.43 -14.99
N PRO A 568 19.67 -18.60 -15.59
CA PRO A 568 20.43 -19.05 -16.78
C PRO A 568 20.20 -18.23 -18.07
N LYS A 569 19.14 -17.45 -18.14
CA LYS A 569 18.75 -16.67 -19.34
C LYS A 569 18.94 -15.17 -19.17
N THR A 570 19.90 -14.72 -18.37
CA THR A 570 20.20 -13.30 -18.18
C THR A 570 21.17 -12.82 -19.26
N ALA A 571 20.67 -12.01 -20.20
CA ALA A 571 21.47 -11.52 -21.35
C ALA A 571 22.71 -10.73 -20.88
N TRP A 572 22.59 -9.87 -19.88
CA TRP A 572 23.71 -9.10 -19.32
C TRP A 572 24.79 -9.99 -18.73
N SER A 573 24.44 -11.00 -17.93
CA SER A 573 25.41 -11.93 -17.33
C SER A 573 26.14 -12.73 -18.40
N LEU A 574 25.44 -13.20 -19.44
CA LEU A 574 26.04 -13.89 -20.57
C LEU A 574 26.99 -12.95 -21.33
N TYR A 575 26.56 -11.73 -21.64
CA TYR A 575 27.38 -10.76 -22.36
C TYR A 575 28.63 -10.37 -21.56
N GLY A 576 28.46 -10.03 -20.28
CA GLY A 576 29.57 -9.68 -19.38
C GLY A 576 30.57 -10.83 -19.20
N ARG A 577 30.09 -12.08 -19.01
CA ARG A 577 30.94 -13.25 -18.96
C ARG A 577 31.69 -13.47 -20.26
N GLY A 578 31.01 -13.31 -21.38
CA GLY A 578 31.60 -13.41 -22.71
C GLY A 578 32.74 -12.41 -22.93
N LEU A 579 32.55 -11.16 -22.53
CA LEU A 579 33.61 -10.13 -22.57
C LEU A 579 34.77 -10.49 -21.64
N ALA A 580 34.51 -10.93 -20.41
CA ALA A 580 35.54 -11.33 -19.46
C ALA A 580 36.36 -12.50 -19.98
N LYS A 581 35.71 -13.54 -20.53
CA LYS A 581 36.39 -14.71 -21.16
C LYS A 581 37.23 -14.26 -22.35
N SER A 582 36.70 -13.44 -23.25
CA SER A 582 37.44 -12.95 -24.43
C SER A 582 38.67 -12.17 -24.02
N ARG A 583 38.58 -11.27 -23.05
CA ARG A 583 39.72 -10.47 -22.55
C ARG A 583 40.73 -11.30 -21.77
N LYS A 584 40.34 -12.46 -21.25
CA LYS A 584 41.23 -13.43 -20.63
C LYS A 584 41.90 -14.38 -21.65
N GLY A 585 41.61 -14.26 -22.94
CA GLY A 585 42.16 -15.09 -24.00
C GLY A 585 41.35 -16.37 -24.30
N MET A 586 40.18 -16.55 -23.70
CA MET A 586 39.25 -17.66 -23.93
C MET A 586 38.26 -17.35 -25.06
N SER A 587 38.78 -16.94 -26.23
CA SER A 587 37.99 -16.31 -27.29
C SER A 587 36.78 -17.14 -27.75
N ALA A 588 36.93 -18.42 -28.02
CA ALA A 588 35.83 -19.27 -28.48
C ALA A 588 34.69 -19.38 -27.45
N ALA A 589 35.02 -19.52 -26.15
CA ALA A 589 34.04 -19.58 -25.08
C ALA A 589 33.38 -18.22 -24.84
N GLY A 590 34.14 -17.11 -25.03
CA GLY A 590 33.61 -15.75 -24.95
C GLY A 590 32.62 -15.45 -26.06
N GLU A 591 32.93 -15.79 -27.32
CA GLU A 591 32.05 -15.65 -28.47
C GLU A 591 30.75 -16.44 -28.33
N ALA A 592 30.80 -17.66 -27.77
CA ALA A 592 29.62 -18.48 -27.51
C ALA A 592 28.65 -17.76 -26.52
N ASP A 593 29.19 -17.20 -25.43
CA ASP A 593 28.39 -16.46 -24.46
C ASP A 593 27.78 -15.17 -25.05
N ILE A 594 28.58 -14.42 -25.85
CA ILE A 594 28.09 -13.21 -26.53
C ILE A 594 26.99 -13.54 -27.54
N ALA A 595 27.15 -14.63 -28.30
CA ALA A 595 26.12 -15.09 -29.22
C ALA A 595 24.82 -15.49 -28.50
N ALA A 596 24.93 -16.18 -27.38
CA ALA A 596 23.78 -16.54 -26.53
C ALA A 596 23.10 -15.27 -25.98
N ALA A 597 23.86 -14.29 -25.50
CA ALA A 597 23.32 -13.01 -25.03
C ALA A 597 22.58 -12.26 -26.14
N THR A 598 23.18 -12.18 -27.35
CA THR A 598 22.58 -11.51 -28.51
C THR A 598 21.30 -12.22 -28.98
N ALA A 599 21.23 -13.53 -28.85
CA ALA A 599 20.00 -14.28 -29.15
C ALA A 599 18.84 -13.95 -28.20
N LEU A 600 19.15 -13.65 -26.94
CA LEU A 600 18.16 -13.21 -25.95
C LEU A 600 17.81 -11.74 -26.10
N GLU A 601 18.79 -10.89 -26.35
CA GLU A 601 18.66 -9.45 -26.50
C GLU A 601 19.48 -8.94 -27.69
N PRO A 602 18.89 -8.77 -28.87
CA PRO A 602 19.63 -8.38 -30.10
C PRO A 602 20.44 -7.09 -30.00
N LYS A 603 20.01 -6.15 -29.16
CA LYS A 603 20.66 -4.85 -28.96
C LYS A 603 21.61 -4.77 -27.75
N ILE A 604 21.94 -5.90 -27.12
CA ILE A 604 22.77 -5.94 -25.90
C ILE A 604 24.12 -5.26 -26.11
N ALA A 605 24.76 -5.50 -27.25
CA ALA A 605 26.07 -4.92 -27.57
C ALA A 605 26.02 -3.40 -27.77
N GLU A 606 24.98 -2.88 -28.44
CA GLU A 606 24.77 -1.43 -28.62
C GLU A 606 24.52 -0.77 -27.26
N ARG A 607 23.67 -1.38 -26.44
CA ARG A 607 23.37 -0.88 -25.11
C ARG A 607 24.61 -0.91 -24.19
N ALA A 608 25.40 -1.95 -24.22
CA ALA A 608 26.64 -2.04 -23.48
C ALA A 608 27.66 -0.98 -23.94
N ALA A 609 27.78 -0.79 -25.27
CA ALA A 609 28.66 0.20 -25.85
C ALA A 609 28.30 1.63 -25.47
N SER A 610 27.01 1.97 -25.27
CA SER A 610 26.59 3.30 -24.81
C SER A 610 27.12 3.66 -23.41
N PHE A 611 27.51 2.65 -22.62
CA PHE A 611 28.19 2.81 -21.33
C PHE A 611 29.72 2.55 -21.42
N GLY A 612 30.29 2.49 -22.61
CA GLY A 612 31.72 2.21 -22.81
C GLY A 612 32.12 0.76 -22.46
N ILE A 613 31.17 -0.17 -22.45
CA ILE A 613 31.43 -1.59 -22.26
C ILE A 613 31.50 -2.24 -23.65
N THR A 614 32.70 -2.28 -24.20
CA THR A 614 32.96 -2.80 -25.56
C THR A 614 33.80 -4.07 -25.52
N ARG A 615 33.89 -4.76 -26.65
CA ARG A 615 34.75 -5.95 -26.85
C ARG A 615 36.23 -5.62 -26.68
#